data_0d9c737263ec0f713de1695f0f2590bd
#
_entry.id   0d9c737263ec0f713de1695f0f2590bd
#
_cell.length_a   1.000
_cell.length_b   1.000
_cell.length_c   1.000
_cell.angle_alpha   90.00
_cell.angle_beta   90.00
_cell.angle_gamma   90.00
#
_symmetry.space_group_name_H-M   'P 1'
#
loop_
_entity.id
_entity.type
_entity.pdbx_description
1 polymer ?
#
loop_
_entity_poly.entity_id
_entity_poly.type
_entity_poly.pdbx_seq_one_letter_code
_entity_poly.pdbx_strand_id
1 'polypeptide(L)'
;MALLNYDVLKKSGYDGYILEDAPVKVLQFGEGNFLRAFVDYWFDLANEKAGWNGKCCLVQPIAPGLSKMINEQEGLYTLYLRGSENGKKVDDKRVISSVANCLNPYEKADYDKMMEVAASDDLQIIVSNTTEAGIQYDPSCKKDDCPPASFPGKLTQVLYHRFQAGKPGIIMLACELIDNNGKELLKCVNQYIDQWELGADFKKYVNEDCIFCGSFVDRIVPGRIRDAEEVKALDAKNGYEDPLTDVGEVFGVWVIEGDEKLNDVLPFKKAGLLDKVFVTPDMSPYKKRKVRILNGAHTGFVLGAYLAGENIVRDCMNDETIKGFMNKMLYDEVIPTLPLDKNDLLNFAAAVSDRFNNPFVNHELMSISLNSTSKWKARNMPSFLEYIKEKGALPECLTMSLAAYIAFYSNDIQSLTDAGLVCKRPAGNEYTVSDDRWVLEFYNDHKDASAEELVHAVLTNEKMWDQDLTQIEGLEAKVAADLKLIREKGAKAAYASCL
;
A
#
# COMPACT_ATOMS: atom_id res chain seq x y z
N MET A 1 26.55 5.52 21.77
CA MET A 1 26.30 4.11 22.15
C MET A 1 26.93 3.19 21.12
N ALA A 2 26.94 1.89 21.35
CA ALA A 2 27.44 0.96 20.35
C ALA A 2 26.36 0.68 19.29
N LEU A 3 26.79 0.44 18.05
CA LEU A 3 25.90 0.07 16.95
C LEU A 3 25.29 -1.32 17.22
N LEU A 4 24.00 -1.49 16.90
CA LEU A 4 23.28 -2.75 17.04
C LEU A 4 24.00 -3.88 16.28
N ASN A 5 24.27 -4.96 16.96
CA ASN A 5 24.72 -6.25 16.46
C ASN A 5 24.36 -7.34 17.49
N TYR A 6 24.63 -8.60 17.23
CA TYR A 6 24.24 -9.69 18.14
C TYR A 6 24.87 -9.55 19.54
N ASP A 7 26.13 -9.17 19.61
CA ASP A 7 26.85 -9.02 20.91
C ASP A 7 26.31 -7.83 21.73
N VAL A 8 26.00 -6.72 21.06
CA VAL A 8 25.41 -5.52 21.70
C VAL A 8 23.99 -5.84 22.14
N LEU A 9 23.21 -6.52 21.31
CA LEU A 9 21.84 -6.90 21.64
C LEU A 9 21.76 -7.83 22.87
N LYS A 10 22.62 -8.81 22.95
CA LYS A 10 22.74 -9.71 24.14
C LYS A 10 23.01 -8.92 25.44
N LYS A 11 23.79 -7.83 25.35
CA LYS A 11 24.14 -6.98 26.49
C LYS A 11 23.07 -5.96 26.83
N SER A 12 22.16 -5.64 25.90
CA SER A 12 21.08 -4.65 26.09
C SER A 12 19.93 -5.15 26.96
N GLY A 13 19.88 -6.47 27.23
CA GLY A 13 18.78 -7.09 27.97
C GLY A 13 17.50 -7.28 27.13
N TYR A 14 17.61 -7.25 25.81
CA TYR A 14 16.47 -7.60 24.93
C TYR A 14 16.07 -9.06 25.14
N ASP A 15 14.80 -9.30 25.44
CA ASP A 15 14.23 -10.61 25.78
C ASP A 15 13.31 -11.20 24.71
N GLY A 16 13.18 -10.50 23.56
CA GLY A 16 12.39 -10.98 22.42
C GLY A 16 13.08 -12.06 21.60
N TYR A 17 12.34 -12.63 20.64
CA TYR A 17 12.87 -13.68 19.77
C TYR A 17 14.05 -13.19 18.91
N ILE A 18 15.08 -14.01 18.80
CA ILE A 18 16.25 -13.80 17.94
C ILE A 18 16.69 -15.14 17.33
N LEU A 19 16.94 -15.12 16.01
CA LEU A 19 17.55 -16.22 15.26
C LEU A 19 18.93 -15.78 14.77
N GLU A 20 19.98 -16.26 15.42
CA GLU A 20 21.37 -15.84 15.12
C GLU A 20 21.87 -16.49 13.82
N ASP A 21 21.64 -17.77 13.64
CA ASP A 21 22.09 -18.53 12.47
C ASP A 21 21.00 -19.42 11.91
N ALA A 22 20.85 -19.42 10.58
CA ALA A 22 19.96 -20.28 9.83
C ALA A 22 20.32 -20.25 8.34
N PRO A 23 19.95 -21.28 7.54
CA PRO A 23 20.17 -21.27 6.10
C PRO A 23 19.40 -20.14 5.40
N VAL A 24 19.96 -19.63 4.32
CA VAL A 24 19.28 -18.66 3.45
C VAL A 24 18.22 -19.39 2.61
N LYS A 25 16.95 -19.14 2.92
CA LYS A 25 15.80 -19.71 2.21
C LYS A 25 15.09 -18.72 1.30
N VAL A 26 15.38 -17.44 1.47
CA VAL A 26 14.78 -16.35 0.66
C VAL A 26 15.90 -15.51 0.05
N LEU A 27 15.82 -15.24 -1.25
CA LEU A 27 16.57 -14.19 -1.94
C LEU A 27 15.61 -13.03 -2.20
N GLN A 28 15.92 -11.85 -1.66
CA GLN A 28 14.99 -10.71 -1.68
C GLN A 28 15.58 -9.53 -2.44
N PHE A 29 14.98 -9.14 -3.56
CA PHE A 29 15.33 -7.94 -4.31
C PHE A 29 14.62 -6.72 -3.74
N GLY A 30 15.35 -5.92 -3.00
CA GLY A 30 14.90 -4.76 -2.26
C GLY A 30 15.26 -4.84 -0.78
N GLU A 31 15.81 -3.76 -0.25
CA GLU A 31 16.26 -3.63 1.15
C GLU A 31 15.64 -2.42 1.85
N GLY A 32 14.65 -1.80 1.17
CA GLY A 32 13.98 -0.60 1.64
C GLY A 32 13.09 -0.82 2.86
N ASN A 33 12.62 0.28 3.43
CA ASN A 33 11.79 0.27 4.64
C ASN A 33 10.57 -0.65 4.51
N PHE A 34 9.91 -0.65 3.33
CA PHE A 34 8.69 -1.45 3.16
C PHE A 34 8.94 -2.95 3.35
N LEU A 35 9.91 -3.54 2.65
CA LEU A 35 10.20 -4.98 2.77
C LEU A 35 10.69 -5.34 4.17
N ARG A 36 11.50 -4.49 4.80
CA ARG A 36 11.99 -4.70 6.17
C ARG A 36 10.86 -4.68 7.20
N ALA A 37 9.90 -3.78 7.08
CA ALA A 37 8.74 -3.70 7.97
C ALA A 37 7.60 -4.65 7.57
N PHE A 38 7.71 -5.39 6.47
CA PHE A 38 6.65 -6.25 5.96
C PHE A 38 7.12 -7.69 5.73
N VAL A 39 7.89 -7.96 4.69
CA VAL A 39 8.30 -9.34 4.33
C VAL A 39 9.22 -9.94 5.37
N ASP A 40 10.29 -9.23 5.74
CA ASP A 40 11.26 -9.70 6.73
C ASP A 40 10.59 -9.93 8.11
N TYR A 41 9.64 -9.07 8.48
CA TYR A 41 8.82 -9.22 9.68
C TYR A 41 7.98 -10.51 9.65
N TRP A 42 7.32 -10.82 8.52
CA TRP A 42 6.51 -12.03 8.43
C TRP A 42 7.36 -13.32 8.50
N PHE A 43 8.54 -13.32 7.89
CA PHE A 43 9.48 -14.45 8.01
C PHE A 43 10.08 -14.56 9.41
N ASP A 44 10.33 -13.43 10.08
CA ASP A 44 10.79 -13.43 11.47
C ASP A 44 9.74 -14.02 12.42
N LEU A 45 8.47 -13.67 12.24
CA LEU A 45 7.36 -14.31 12.95
C LEU A 45 7.20 -15.80 12.62
N ALA A 46 7.42 -16.20 11.37
CA ALA A 46 7.37 -17.61 10.98
C ALA A 46 8.50 -18.42 11.63
N ASN A 47 9.67 -17.83 11.79
CA ASN A 47 10.76 -18.43 12.55
C ASN A 47 10.36 -18.66 14.01
N GLU A 48 9.83 -17.64 14.67
CA GLU A 48 9.42 -17.71 16.07
C GLU A 48 8.27 -18.69 16.29
N LYS A 49 7.22 -18.59 15.48
CA LYS A 49 5.96 -19.30 15.73
C LYS A 49 5.92 -20.73 15.16
N ALA A 50 6.68 -20.98 14.09
CA ALA A 50 6.67 -22.28 13.41
C ALA A 50 8.04 -22.99 13.40
N GLY A 51 9.10 -22.34 13.89
CA GLY A 51 10.44 -22.90 13.79
C GLY A 51 10.88 -23.10 12.33
N TRP A 52 10.50 -22.19 11.44
CA TRP A 52 10.81 -22.32 10.01
C TRP A 52 12.31 -22.41 9.71
N ASN A 53 13.13 -21.82 10.58
CA ASN A 53 14.60 -21.88 10.54
C ASN A 53 15.16 -21.43 9.17
N GLY A 54 14.88 -20.20 8.80
CA GLY A 54 15.32 -19.63 7.53
C GLY A 54 15.58 -18.13 7.61
N LYS A 55 16.54 -17.67 6.79
CA LYS A 55 16.88 -16.24 6.66
C LYS A 55 16.72 -15.73 5.24
N CYS A 56 16.61 -14.41 5.12
CA CYS A 56 16.56 -13.66 3.87
C CYS A 56 17.95 -13.10 3.54
N CYS A 57 18.45 -13.38 2.35
CA CYS A 57 19.57 -12.66 1.75
C CYS A 57 19.00 -11.53 0.91
N LEU A 58 19.24 -10.29 1.31
CA LEU A 58 18.76 -9.12 0.59
C LEU A 58 19.72 -8.79 -0.56
N VAL A 59 19.16 -8.25 -1.64
CA VAL A 59 19.92 -7.74 -2.80
C VAL A 59 19.44 -6.33 -3.08
N GLN A 60 20.30 -5.33 -2.95
CA GLN A 60 19.94 -3.98 -3.35
C GLN A 60 19.80 -3.88 -4.87
N PRO A 61 18.67 -3.36 -5.39
CA PRO A 61 18.36 -3.41 -6.83
C PRO A 61 19.14 -2.39 -7.65
N ILE A 62 19.65 -1.33 -7.04
CA ILE A 62 20.43 -0.24 -7.66
C ILE A 62 21.75 -0.02 -6.91
N ALA A 63 22.72 0.65 -7.56
CA ALA A 63 24.05 0.86 -6.99
C ALA A 63 24.06 1.60 -5.63
N PRO A 64 23.31 2.68 -5.40
CA PRO A 64 23.16 3.25 -4.06
C PRO A 64 22.11 2.45 -3.25
N GLY A 65 22.47 2.08 -2.01
CA GLY A 65 21.57 1.31 -1.15
C GLY A 65 22.07 1.16 0.28
N LEU A 66 21.47 0.25 1.02
CA LEU A 66 21.72 0.07 2.46
C LEU A 66 22.62 -1.13 2.79
N SER A 67 23.17 -1.84 1.79
CA SER A 67 23.89 -3.10 2.01
C SER A 67 25.00 -2.97 3.07
N LYS A 68 25.81 -1.91 3.01
CA LYS A 68 26.87 -1.68 3.99
C LYS A 68 26.32 -1.56 5.42
N MET A 69 25.29 -0.75 5.60
CA MET A 69 24.70 -0.49 6.93
C MET A 69 24.02 -1.74 7.49
N ILE A 70 23.30 -2.49 6.64
CA ILE A 70 22.67 -3.76 7.04
C ILE A 70 23.72 -4.79 7.48
N ASN A 71 24.82 -4.89 6.74
CA ASN A 71 25.90 -5.84 7.07
C ASN A 71 26.70 -5.42 8.32
N GLU A 72 26.90 -4.10 8.54
CA GLU A 72 27.52 -3.60 9.78
C GLU A 72 26.70 -3.93 11.04
N GLN A 73 25.37 -4.09 10.89
CA GLN A 73 24.45 -4.53 11.94
C GLN A 73 24.17 -6.04 11.93
N GLU A 74 24.92 -6.84 11.17
CA GLU A 74 24.75 -8.28 11.05
C GLU A 74 23.32 -8.70 10.63
N GLY A 75 22.64 -7.85 9.85
CA GLY A 75 21.26 -8.04 9.41
C GLY A 75 20.20 -7.63 10.44
N LEU A 76 20.57 -7.24 11.65
CA LEU A 76 19.65 -6.83 12.70
C LEU A 76 19.15 -5.40 12.51
N TYR A 77 17.90 -5.16 12.85
CA TYR A 77 17.33 -3.82 12.99
C TYR A 77 16.07 -3.85 13.88
N THR A 78 15.78 -2.71 14.48
CA THR A 78 14.59 -2.55 15.32
C THR A 78 13.40 -2.09 14.45
N LEU A 79 12.30 -2.81 14.55
CA LEU A 79 11.02 -2.45 13.97
C LEU A 79 10.05 -2.04 15.08
N TYR A 80 9.46 -0.86 14.94
CA TYR A 80 8.32 -0.43 15.75
C TYR A 80 7.03 -0.57 14.95
N LEU A 81 6.09 -1.37 15.45
CA LEU A 81 4.73 -1.41 14.94
C LEU A 81 3.86 -0.49 15.76
N ARG A 82 3.40 0.61 15.12
CA ARG A 82 2.71 1.70 15.79
C ARG A 82 1.32 1.93 15.22
N GLY A 83 0.34 2.12 16.08
CA GLY A 83 -1.01 2.39 15.62
C GLY A 83 -2.07 2.28 16.69
N SER A 84 -3.27 1.97 16.23
CA SER A 84 -4.41 1.59 17.06
C SER A 84 -4.87 0.20 16.64
N GLU A 85 -5.20 -0.63 17.60
CA GLU A 85 -5.82 -1.95 17.39
C GLU A 85 -6.92 -2.16 18.42
N ASN A 86 -8.15 -2.41 17.96
CA ASN A 86 -9.34 -2.49 18.82
C ASN A 86 -9.52 -1.26 19.73
N GLY A 87 -9.25 -0.07 19.19
CA GLY A 87 -9.33 1.21 19.88
C GLY A 87 -8.22 1.47 20.91
N LYS A 88 -7.22 0.60 21.01
CA LYS A 88 -6.09 0.76 21.95
C LYS A 88 -4.84 1.17 21.19
N LYS A 89 -4.08 2.10 21.79
CA LYS A 89 -2.76 2.48 21.28
C LYS A 89 -1.79 1.29 21.38
N VAL A 90 -1.10 1.01 20.28
CA VAL A 90 -0.05 -0.01 20.17
C VAL A 90 1.26 0.67 19.81
N ASP A 91 2.35 0.30 20.47
CA ASP A 91 3.73 0.73 20.19
C ASP A 91 4.65 -0.47 20.49
N ASP A 92 4.61 -1.46 19.62
CA ASP A 92 5.32 -2.72 19.79
C ASP A 92 6.70 -2.64 19.18
N LYS A 93 7.72 -3.01 19.97
CA LYS A 93 9.11 -3.10 19.55
C LYS A 93 9.49 -4.55 19.26
N ARG A 94 10.10 -4.78 18.10
CA ARG A 94 10.70 -6.07 17.74
C ARG A 94 12.06 -5.84 17.09
N VAL A 95 13.06 -6.59 17.48
CA VAL A 95 14.31 -6.67 16.72
C VAL A 95 14.15 -7.77 15.68
N ILE A 96 14.29 -7.43 14.42
CA ILE A 96 14.20 -8.36 13.30
C ILE A 96 15.54 -9.07 13.13
N SER A 97 15.50 -10.41 13.08
CA SER A 97 16.66 -11.28 12.93
C SER A 97 16.56 -12.24 11.73
N SER A 98 15.51 -12.09 10.92
CA SER A 98 15.29 -12.90 9.71
C SER A 98 16.21 -12.56 8.54
N VAL A 99 16.98 -11.48 8.61
CA VAL A 99 17.93 -11.08 7.57
C VAL A 99 19.32 -11.66 7.86
N ALA A 100 19.91 -12.32 6.85
CA ALA A 100 21.28 -12.86 6.96
C ALA A 100 22.32 -11.80 6.61
N ASN A 101 22.12 -11.15 5.46
CA ASN A 101 23.02 -10.13 4.91
C ASN A 101 22.30 -9.35 3.80
N CYS A 102 22.97 -8.32 3.27
CA CYS A 102 22.53 -7.59 2.09
C CYS A 102 23.68 -7.49 1.08
N LEU A 103 23.44 -7.90 -0.15
CA LEU A 103 24.39 -7.90 -1.23
C LEU A 103 24.22 -6.67 -2.12
N ASN A 104 25.34 -6.06 -2.52
CA ASN A 104 25.39 -5.05 -3.58
C ASN A 104 25.89 -5.72 -4.87
N PRO A 105 25.01 -6.12 -5.81
CA PRO A 105 25.43 -6.87 -7.00
C PRO A 105 26.30 -6.05 -7.97
N TYR A 106 26.47 -4.74 -7.73
CA TYR A 106 27.41 -3.89 -8.48
C TYR A 106 28.86 -4.06 -8.01
N GLU A 107 29.07 -4.74 -6.86
CA GLU A 107 30.36 -5.24 -6.40
C GLU A 107 30.52 -6.69 -6.84
N LYS A 108 31.65 -7.01 -7.51
CA LYS A 108 31.85 -8.34 -8.10
C LYS A 108 31.73 -9.49 -7.10
N ALA A 109 32.26 -9.32 -5.90
CA ALA A 109 32.21 -10.35 -4.85
C ALA A 109 30.75 -10.62 -4.40
N ASP A 110 29.93 -9.57 -4.26
CA ASP A 110 28.53 -9.69 -3.89
C ASP A 110 27.67 -10.25 -5.02
N TYR A 111 27.99 -9.90 -6.28
CA TYR A 111 27.37 -10.52 -7.43
C TYR A 111 27.62 -12.03 -7.47
N ASP A 112 28.88 -12.47 -7.28
CA ASP A 112 29.21 -13.88 -7.24
C ASP A 112 28.50 -14.62 -6.09
N LYS A 113 28.41 -13.95 -4.93
CA LYS A 113 27.67 -14.47 -3.77
C LYS A 113 26.17 -14.61 -4.05
N MET A 114 25.57 -13.65 -4.78
CA MET A 114 24.17 -13.74 -5.21
C MET A 114 23.95 -15.00 -6.09
N MET A 115 24.89 -15.29 -6.99
CA MET A 115 24.81 -16.49 -7.85
C MET A 115 25.02 -17.79 -7.04
N GLU A 116 25.92 -17.79 -6.02
CA GLU A 116 26.06 -18.92 -5.09
C GLU A 116 24.75 -19.20 -4.35
N VAL A 117 24.09 -18.14 -3.84
CA VAL A 117 22.78 -18.27 -3.18
C VAL A 117 21.73 -18.81 -4.16
N ALA A 118 21.72 -18.36 -5.41
CA ALA A 118 20.81 -18.86 -6.45
C ALA A 118 20.95 -20.37 -6.70
N ALA A 119 22.17 -20.91 -6.59
CA ALA A 119 22.47 -22.34 -6.78
C ALA A 119 22.35 -23.17 -5.47
N SER A 120 22.01 -22.56 -4.33
CA SER A 120 21.85 -23.26 -3.06
C SER A 120 20.65 -24.20 -3.05
N ASP A 121 20.80 -25.34 -2.37
CA ASP A 121 19.71 -26.28 -2.11
C ASP A 121 18.69 -25.73 -1.10
N ASP A 122 19.12 -24.84 -0.22
CA ASP A 122 18.28 -24.25 0.82
C ASP A 122 17.32 -23.18 0.27
N LEU A 123 17.66 -22.55 -0.86
CA LEU A 123 16.87 -21.47 -1.44
C LEU A 123 15.51 -21.96 -1.96
N GLN A 124 14.43 -21.41 -1.41
CA GLN A 124 13.05 -21.84 -1.69
C GLN A 124 12.21 -20.74 -2.35
N ILE A 125 12.48 -19.47 -2.03
CA ILE A 125 11.63 -18.34 -2.38
C ILE A 125 12.49 -17.18 -2.89
N ILE A 126 12.01 -16.48 -3.91
CA ILE A 126 12.51 -15.16 -4.30
C ILE A 126 11.40 -14.14 -4.09
N VAL A 127 11.71 -13.02 -3.44
CA VAL A 127 10.77 -11.91 -3.20
C VAL A 127 11.29 -10.66 -3.88
N SER A 128 10.41 -9.80 -4.37
CA SER A 128 10.78 -8.50 -4.90
C SER A 128 9.84 -7.37 -4.49
N ASN A 129 10.41 -6.19 -4.29
CA ASN A 129 9.71 -4.90 -4.31
C ASN A 129 10.71 -3.82 -4.75
N THR A 130 10.80 -3.63 -6.04
CA THR A 130 11.77 -2.76 -6.72
C THR A 130 11.12 -1.46 -7.20
N THR A 131 10.03 -1.04 -6.57
CA THR A 131 9.11 0.06 -6.91
C THR A 131 8.25 -0.23 -8.15
N GLU A 132 7.29 0.65 -8.44
CA GLU A 132 6.39 0.53 -9.59
C GLU A 132 7.16 0.56 -10.93
N ALA A 133 8.33 1.18 -10.96
CA ALA A 133 9.20 1.26 -12.14
C ALA A 133 10.17 0.09 -12.28
N GLY A 134 10.24 -0.82 -11.30
CA GLY A 134 11.25 -1.88 -11.27
C GLY A 134 10.96 -3.05 -12.19
N ILE A 135 9.69 -3.42 -12.39
CA ILE A 135 9.29 -4.49 -13.30
C ILE A 135 9.16 -3.93 -14.73
N GLN A 136 10.29 -3.71 -15.37
CA GLN A 136 10.37 -3.22 -16.75
C GLN A 136 11.44 -3.98 -17.53
N TYR A 137 11.12 -4.30 -18.79
CA TYR A 137 12.08 -4.84 -19.73
C TYR A 137 12.92 -3.71 -20.32
N ASP A 138 14.25 -3.85 -20.20
CA ASP A 138 15.22 -2.95 -20.81
C ASP A 138 16.03 -3.70 -21.88
N PRO A 139 15.80 -3.43 -23.18
CA PRO A 139 16.49 -4.14 -24.27
C PRO A 139 17.99 -3.86 -24.33
N SER A 140 18.51 -2.86 -23.59
CA SER A 140 19.94 -2.58 -23.54
C SER A 140 20.71 -3.56 -22.66
N CYS A 141 20.05 -4.27 -21.75
CA CYS A 141 20.66 -5.27 -20.87
C CYS A 141 21.14 -6.49 -21.67
N LYS A 142 22.37 -6.91 -21.41
CA LYS A 142 23.01 -8.04 -22.04
C LYS A 142 23.12 -9.22 -21.09
N LYS A 143 23.20 -10.43 -21.66
CA LYS A 143 23.37 -11.68 -20.90
C LYS A 143 24.58 -11.66 -19.97
N ASP A 144 25.67 -11.05 -20.40
CA ASP A 144 26.95 -11.06 -19.70
C ASP A 144 27.20 -9.77 -18.86
N ASP A 145 26.17 -8.91 -18.73
CA ASP A 145 26.24 -7.76 -17.81
C ASP A 145 26.39 -8.24 -16.37
N CYS A 146 27.15 -7.53 -15.57
CA CYS A 146 27.47 -7.94 -14.21
C CYS A 146 27.34 -6.77 -13.23
N PRO A 147 26.11 -6.47 -12.77
CA PRO A 147 24.80 -7.04 -13.14
C PRO A 147 24.15 -6.30 -14.32
N PRO A 148 23.06 -6.86 -14.92
CA PRO A 148 22.16 -6.11 -15.79
C PRO A 148 21.56 -4.91 -15.06
N ALA A 149 21.27 -3.82 -15.78
CA ALA A 149 20.71 -2.61 -15.18
C ALA A 149 19.31 -2.88 -14.59
N SER A 150 18.44 -3.59 -15.31
CA SER A 150 17.08 -3.87 -14.86
C SER A 150 17.00 -4.98 -13.81
N PHE A 151 15.99 -4.92 -12.93
CA PHE A 151 15.69 -6.00 -11.99
C PHE A 151 15.29 -7.31 -12.70
N PRO A 152 14.37 -7.32 -13.67
CA PRO A 152 14.02 -8.57 -14.37
C PRO A 152 15.22 -9.19 -15.10
N GLY A 153 16.17 -8.39 -15.58
CA GLY A 153 17.44 -8.89 -16.15
C GLY A 153 18.29 -9.61 -15.09
N LYS A 154 18.49 -9.01 -13.91
CA LYS A 154 19.17 -9.66 -12.77
C LYS A 154 18.49 -10.98 -12.40
N LEU A 155 17.17 -10.96 -12.28
CA LEU A 155 16.38 -12.15 -11.97
C LEU A 155 16.55 -13.24 -13.02
N THR A 156 16.54 -12.88 -14.30
CA THR A 156 16.73 -13.85 -15.39
C THR A 156 18.11 -14.53 -15.29
N GLN A 157 19.17 -13.80 -14.96
CA GLN A 157 20.49 -14.39 -14.71
C GLN A 157 20.49 -15.33 -13.48
N VAL A 158 19.85 -14.95 -12.40
CA VAL A 158 19.71 -15.78 -11.18
C VAL A 158 18.98 -17.08 -11.50
N LEU A 159 17.86 -17.02 -12.22
CA LEU A 159 17.10 -18.21 -12.63
C LEU A 159 17.87 -19.07 -13.61
N TYR A 160 18.61 -18.47 -14.55
CA TYR A 160 19.42 -19.22 -15.52
C TYR A 160 20.59 -19.92 -14.82
N HIS A 161 21.26 -19.27 -13.90
CA HIS A 161 22.34 -19.88 -13.09
C HIS A 161 21.82 -21.05 -12.25
N ARG A 162 20.64 -20.89 -11.62
CA ARG A 162 19.97 -21.95 -10.87
C ARG A 162 19.62 -23.15 -11.75
N PHE A 163 19.08 -22.91 -12.93
CA PHE A 163 18.78 -23.94 -13.93
C PHE A 163 20.06 -24.70 -14.36
N GLN A 164 21.14 -23.98 -14.69
CA GLN A 164 22.43 -24.58 -15.05
C GLN A 164 23.03 -25.43 -13.94
N ALA A 165 22.78 -25.05 -12.68
CA ALA A 165 23.18 -25.83 -11.49
C ALA A 165 22.28 -27.06 -11.24
N GLY A 166 21.28 -27.31 -12.09
CA GLY A 166 20.38 -28.46 -11.96
C GLY A 166 19.43 -28.37 -10.77
N LYS A 167 19.14 -27.16 -10.28
CA LYS A 167 18.25 -26.96 -9.13
C LYS A 167 16.80 -26.92 -9.56
N PRO A 168 15.84 -27.35 -8.69
CA PRO A 168 14.41 -27.31 -9.00
C PRO A 168 13.92 -25.88 -9.17
N GLY A 169 12.72 -25.75 -9.78
CA GLY A 169 12.00 -24.47 -9.87
C GLY A 169 11.81 -23.81 -8.50
N ILE A 170 11.47 -22.54 -8.51
CA ILE A 170 11.42 -21.71 -7.31
C ILE A 170 10.14 -20.85 -7.30
N ILE A 171 9.70 -20.49 -6.10
CA ILE A 171 8.54 -19.60 -5.90
C ILE A 171 9.00 -18.15 -5.97
N MET A 172 8.35 -17.36 -6.84
CA MET A 172 8.55 -15.92 -7.00
C MET A 172 7.36 -15.17 -6.40
N LEU A 173 7.61 -14.26 -5.46
CA LEU A 173 6.60 -13.42 -4.83
C LEU A 173 6.87 -11.94 -5.18
N ALA A 174 6.15 -11.42 -6.18
CA ALA A 174 6.26 -10.02 -6.58
C ALA A 174 5.38 -9.15 -5.68
N CYS A 175 5.97 -8.11 -5.05
CA CYS A 175 5.29 -7.21 -4.11
C CYS A 175 5.22 -5.76 -4.64
N GLU A 176 5.60 -5.51 -5.87
CA GLU A 176 5.52 -4.18 -6.52
C GLU A 176 4.05 -3.73 -6.66
N LEU A 177 3.79 -2.44 -6.47
CA LEU A 177 2.44 -1.86 -6.51
C LEU A 177 1.96 -1.60 -7.95
N ILE A 178 2.02 -2.63 -8.78
CA ILE A 178 1.46 -2.62 -10.14
C ILE A 178 0.44 -3.75 -10.33
N ASP A 179 -0.46 -3.57 -11.29
CA ASP A 179 -1.43 -4.62 -11.59
C ASP A 179 -0.74 -5.84 -12.22
N ASN A 180 -1.18 -7.03 -11.79
CA ASN A 180 -0.64 -8.31 -12.28
C ASN A 180 0.89 -8.43 -12.14
N ASN A 181 1.46 -7.89 -11.06
CA ASN A 181 2.91 -7.81 -10.83
C ASN A 181 3.66 -9.12 -11.13
N GLY A 182 3.17 -10.28 -10.68
CA GLY A 182 3.78 -11.58 -10.97
C GLY A 182 3.76 -11.95 -12.47
N LYS A 183 2.67 -11.66 -13.15
CA LYS A 183 2.53 -11.92 -14.61
C LYS A 183 3.41 -10.98 -15.45
N GLU A 184 3.47 -9.71 -15.07
CA GLU A 184 4.36 -8.73 -15.74
C GLU A 184 5.83 -9.06 -15.51
N LEU A 185 6.20 -9.54 -14.31
CA LEU A 185 7.56 -10.02 -14.03
C LEU A 185 7.92 -11.23 -14.91
N LEU A 186 7.05 -12.24 -14.97
CA LEU A 186 7.25 -13.41 -15.84
C LEU A 186 7.38 -13.02 -17.32
N LYS A 187 6.58 -12.06 -17.77
CA LYS A 187 6.66 -11.54 -19.15
C LYS A 187 8.02 -10.89 -19.42
N CYS A 188 8.54 -10.06 -18.52
CA CYS A 188 9.88 -9.48 -18.67
C CYS A 188 10.97 -10.55 -18.71
N VAL A 189 10.90 -11.57 -17.84
CA VAL A 189 11.85 -12.70 -17.84
C VAL A 189 11.82 -13.44 -19.17
N ASN A 190 10.63 -13.72 -19.72
CA ASN A 190 10.51 -14.38 -21.03
C ASN A 190 11.08 -13.53 -22.16
N GLN A 191 10.96 -12.20 -22.12
CA GLN A 191 11.59 -11.30 -23.08
C GLN A 191 13.13 -11.42 -23.05
N TYR A 192 13.73 -11.52 -21.86
CA TYR A 192 15.18 -11.75 -21.75
C TYR A 192 15.60 -13.15 -22.19
N ILE A 193 14.79 -14.19 -21.91
CA ILE A 193 15.05 -15.54 -22.41
C ILE A 193 15.16 -15.54 -23.93
N ASP A 194 14.23 -14.88 -24.60
CA ASP A 194 14.21 -14.78 -26.06
C ASP A 194 15.35 -13.89 -26.59
N GLN A 195 15.59 -12.71 -25.98
CA GLN A 195 16.67 -11.79 -26.37
C GLN A 195 18.07 -12.40 -26.18
N TRP A 196 18.28 -13.13 -25.08
CA TRP A 196 19.58 -13.72 -24.77
C TRP A 196 19.77 -15.14 -25.30
N GLU A 197 18.80 -15.65 -26.04
CA GLU A 197 18.82 -17.00 -26.69
C GLU A 197 19.15 -18.11 -25.67
N LEU A 198 18.47 -18.10 -24.49
CA LEU A 198 18.78 -19.00 -23.38
C LEU A 198 18.27 -20.44 -23.57
N GLY A 199 17.56 -20.70 -24.66
CA GLY A 199 17.13 -22.04 -25.07
C GLY A 199 15.74 -22.47 -24.58
N ALA A 200 15.17 -23.46 -25.23
CA ALA A 200 13.82 -23.94 -24.98
C ALA A 200 13.66 -24.63 -23.62
N ASP A 201 14.69 -25.36 -23.17
CA ASP A 201 14.64 -26.08 -21.90
C ASP A 201 14.60 -25.13 -20.74
N PHE A 202 15.36 -24.02 -20.77
CA PHE A 202 15.27 -22.98 -19.76
C PHE A 202 13.94 -22.23 -19.81
N LYS A 203 13.42 -21.96 -21.00
CA LYS A 203 12.09 -21.35 -21.15
C LYS A 203 11.01 -22.24 -20.53
N LYS A 204 11.10 -23.54 -20.74
CA LYS A 204 10.22 -24.53 -20.12
C LYS A 204 10.35 -24.51 -18.59
N TYR A 205 11.57 -24.56 -18.05
CA TYR A 205 11.85 -24.50 -16.63
C TYR A 205 11.22 -23.25 -15.97
N VAL A 206 11.36 -22.07 -16.59
CA VAL A 206 10.78 -20.83 -16.07
C VAL A 206 9.26 -20.85 -16.08
N ASN A 207 8.62 -21.39 -17.10
CA ASN A 207 7.18 -21.35 -17.27
C ASN A 207 6.42 -22.53 -16.65
N GLU A 208 7.07 -23.67 -16.41
CA GLU A 208 6.42 -24.88 -15.89
C GLU A 208 6.90 -25.29 -14.50
N ASP A 209 8.21 -25.12 -14.19
CA ASP A 209 8.77 -25.54 -12.92
C ASP A 209 8.85 -24.39 -11.89
N CYS A 210 9.04 -23.12 -12.32
CA CYS A 210 8.99 -21.96 -11.46
C CYS A 210 7.54 -21.46 -11.30
N ILE A 211 7.22 -20.91 -10.13
CA ILE A 211 5.88 -20.40 -9.82
C ILE A 211 5.97 -18.89 -9.62
N PHE A 212 5.41 -18.10 -10.54
CA PHE A 212 5.35 -16.65 -10.45
C PHE A 212 4.02 -16.22 -9.83
N CYS A 213 4.05 -15.85 -8.56
CA CYS A 213 2.89 -15.35 -7.83
C CYS A 213 2.83 -13.83 -7.90
N GLY A 214 1.68 -13.29 -8.27
CA GLY A 214 1.35 -11.92 -7.96
C GLY A 214 1.03 -11.77 -6.47
N SER A 215 1.19 -10.59 -5.92
CA SER A 215 0.72 -10.34 -4.57
C SER A 215 0.15 -8.94 -4.37
N PHE A 216 -0.73 -8.87 -3.41
CA PHE A 216 -1.29 -7.63 -2.89
C PHE A 216 -0.80 -7.43 -1.47
N VAL A 217 -0.13 -6.31 -1.23
CA VAL A 217 0.44 -5.94 0.06
C VAL A 217 -0.31 -4.75 0.64
N ASP A 218 -0.62 -4.78 1.92
CA ASP A 218 -1.29 -3.68 2.62
C ASP A 218 -0.72 -3.49 4.03
N ARG A 219 0.21 -2.57 4.16
CA ARG A 219 0.74 -1.98 5.39
C ARG A 219 1.25 -0.59 5.06
N ILE A 220 0.90 0.40 5.86
CA ILE A 220 1.54 1.71 5.79
C ILE A 220 2.87 1.64 6.54
N VAL A 221 3.95 1.98 5.83
CA VAL A 221 5.30 2.02 6.39
C VAL A 221 5.84 3.43 6.22
N PRO A 222 5.74 4.28 7.25
CA PRO A 222 6.34 5.61 7.24
C PRO A 222 7.86 5.55 7.10
N GLY A 223 8.45 4.42 7.50
CA GLY A 223 9.87 4.19 7.40
C GLY A 223 10.63 4.79 8.58
N ARG A 224 11.84 5.25 8.32
CA ARG A 224 12.77 5.75 9.31
C ARG A 224 12.23 6.95 10.10
N ILE A 225 12.40 6.93 11.42
CA ILE A 225 12.09 8.08 12.28
C ILE A 225 13.05 9.23 11.93
N ARG A 226 12.46 10.41 11.67
CA ARG A 226 13.23 11.59 11.23
C ARG A 226 13.53 12.56 12.37
N ASP A 227 12.78 12.50 13.45
CA ASP A 227 12.99 13.33 14.63
C ASP A 227 14.23 12.85 15.41
N ALA A 228 15.27 13.69 15.46
CA ALA A 228 16.55 13.35 16.06
C ALA A 228 16.45 13.16 17.58
N GLU A 229 15.56 13.86 18.26
CA GLU A 229 15.37 13.71 19.72
C GLU A 229 14.62 12.42 20.04
N GLU A 230 13.63 12.03 19.20
CA GLU A 230 12.97 10.74 19.32
C GLU A 230 13.96 9.59 19.09
N VAL A 231 14.80 9.67 18.04
CA VAL A 231 15.85 8.67 17.77
C VAL A 231 16.77 8.51 18.97
N LYS A 232 17.31 9.60 19.52
CA LYS A 232 18.17 9.56 20.72
C LYS A 232 17.48 8.93 21.93
N ALA A 233 16.20 9.26 22.14
CA ALA A 233 15.43 8.72 23.24
C ALA A 233 15.22 7.20 23.10
N LEU A 234 14.95 6.74 21.87
CA LEU A 234 14.81 5.31 21.57
C LEU A 234 16.13 4.57 21.71
N ASP A 235 17.24 5.10 21.19
CA ASP A 235 18.57 4.53 21.33
C ASP A 235 18.94 4.40 22.82
N ALA A 236 18.69 5.45 23.61
CA ALA A 236 18.93 5.42 25.05
C ALA A 236 18.07 4.36 25.77
N LYS A 237 16.81 4.23 25.40
CA LYS A 237 15.90 3.21 25.92
C LYS A 237 16.32 1.80 25.53
N ASN A 238 16.81 1.63 24.30
CA ASN A 238 17.21 0.33 23.75
C ASN A 238 18.59 -0.12 24.24
N GLY A 239 19.47 0.82 24.61
CA GLY A 239 20.84 0.55 25.01
C GLY A 239 21.81 0.37 23.83
N TYR A 240 21.40 0.74 22.60
CA TYR A 240 22.21 0.66 21.37
C TYR A 240 21.76 1.73 20.35
N GLU A 241 22.63 2.04 19.40
CA GLU A 241 22.32 2.85 18.24
C GLU A 241 21.83 1.97 17.09
N ASP A 242 20.72 2.38 16.44
CA ASP A 242 20.16 1.64 15.32
C ASP A 242 19.73 2.61 14.18
N PRO A 243 20.66 2.95 13.29
CA PRO A 243 20.35 3.78 12.12
C PRO A 243 19.40 3.12 11.11
N LEU A 244 19.11 1.82 11.23
CA LEU A 244 18.15 1.09 10.43
C LEU A 244 16.77 0.98 11.07
N THR A 245 16.58 1.57 12.27
CA THR A 245 15.26 1.57 12.93
C THR A 245 14.16 1.93 11.94
N ASP A 246 13.13 1.09 11.88
CA ASP A 246 12.01 1.22 10.94
C ASP A 246 10.68 1.30 11.69
N VAL A 247 9.69 1.93 11.07
CA VAL A 247 8.33 2.04 11.61
C VAL A 247 7.32 1.58 10.59
N GLY A 248 6.45 0.68 11.00
CA GLY A 248 5.27 0.26 10.25
C GLY A 248 3.99 0.44 11.09
N GLU A 249 2.84 0.48 10.43
CA GLU A 249 1.58 0.37 11.17
C GLU A 249 1.37 -1.06 11.67
N VAL A 250 0.57 -1.20 12.74
CA VAL A 250 0.21 -2.52 13.32
C VAL A 250 -0.50 -3.40 12.30
N PHE A 251 -1.41 -2.81 11.52
CA PHE A 251 -2.11 -3.53 10.47
C PHE A 251 -1.16 -4.03 9.39
N GLY A 252 -1.38 -5.26 8.92
CA GLY A 252 -0.65 -5.80 7.78
C GLY A 252 -1.36 -7.01 7.21
N VAL A 253 -1.49 -7.03 5.87
CA VAL A 253 -2.05 -8.17 5.12
C VAL A 253 -1.24 -8.39 3.85
N TRP A 254 -0.85 -9.63 3.61
CA TRP A 254 -0.19 -10.08 2.40
C TRP A 254 -1.03 -11.17 1.71
N VAL A 255 -1.66 -10.82 0.60
CA VAL A 255 -2.45 -11.76 -0.21
C VAL A 255 -1.61 -12.19 -1.39
N ILE A 256 -1.35 -13.48 -1.52
CA ILE A 256 -0.52 -14.08 -2.56
C ILE A 256 -1.44 -14.78 -3.55
N GLU A 257 -1.37 -14.41 -4.84
CA GLU A 257 -2.16 -15.05 -5.89
C GLU A 257 -1.46 -16.30 -6.40
N GLY A 258 -2.08 -17.46 -6.20
CA GLY A 258 -1.52 -18.74 -6.63
C GLY A 258 -2.41 -19.92 -6.25
N ASP A 259 -1.91 -21.12 -6.50
CA ASP A 259 -2.57 -22.36 -6.06
C ASP A 259 -2.57 -22.43 -4.52
N GLU A 260 -3.70 -22.72 -3.90
CA GLU A 260 -3.86 -22.79 -2.45
C GLU A 260 -2.91 -23.78 -1.76
N LYS A 261 -2.40 -24.78 -2.51
CA LYS A 261 -1.36 -25.71 -2.01
C LYS A 261 -0.07 -25.01 -1.59
N LEU A 262 0.19 -23.80 -2.08
CA LEU A 262 1.33 -23.00 -1.63
C LEU A 262 1.24 -22.64 -0.15
N ASN A 263 0.05 -22.62 0.46
CA ASN A 263 -0.12 -22.47 1.91
C ASN A 263 0.54 -23.60 2.72
N ASP A 264 0.78 -24.78 2.11
CA ASP A 264 1.47 -25.90 2.75
C ASP A 264 3.01 -25.84 2.58
N VAL A 265 3.47 -25.07 1.58
CA VAL A 265 4.90 -24.85 1.29
C VAL A 265 5.42 -23.62 2.01
N LEU A 266 4.68 -22.50 1.97
CA LEU A 266 5.04 -21.28 2.67
C LEU A 266 4.86 -21.45 4.19
N PRO A 267 5.70 -20.80 5.04
CA PRO A 267 5.70 -21.09 6.47
C PRO A 267 4.51 -20.50 7.24
N PHE A 268 3.72 -19.65 6.62
CA PHE A 268 2.72 -18.79 7.29
C PHE A 268 1.54 -19.58 7.87
N LYS A 269 1.11 -20.65 7.20
CA LYS A 269 0.04 -21.55 7.72
C LYS A 269 0.49 -22.23 9.01
N LYS A 270 1.70 -22.76 9.05
CA LYS A 270 2.26 -23.40 10.26
C LYS A 270 2.48 -22.40 11.39
N ALA A 271 2.77 -21.15 11.04
CA ALA A 271 2.94 -20.06 11.99
C ALA A 271 1.60 -19.50 12.53
N GLY A 272 0.46 -20.00 12.05
CA GLY A 272 -0.86 -19.47 12.45
C GLY A 272 -1.15 -18.06 11.96
N LEU A 273 -0.61 -17.69 10.80
CA LEU A 273 -0.68 -16.31 10.25
C LEU A 273 -1.64 -16.18 9.06
N LEU A 274 -2.52 -17.17 8.81
CA LEU A 274 -3.41 -17.15 7.64
C LEU A 274 -4.46 -16.02 7.65
N ASP A 275 -4.69 -15.37 8.77
CA ASP A 275 -5.49 -14.15 8.87
C ASP A 275 -4.75 -12.90 8.35
N LYS A 276 -3.43 -13.00 8.17
CA LYS A 276 -2.53 -11.91 7.74
C LYS A 276 -1.81 -12.21 6.43
N VAL A 277 -1.32 -13.45 6.26
CA VAL A 277 -0.55 -13.87 5.08
C VAL A 277 -1.13 -15.17 4.54
N PHE A 278 -1.73 -15.12 3.37
CA PHE A 278 -2.40 -16.29 2.79
C PHE A 278 -2.36 -16.31 1.26
N VAL A 279 -2.55 -17.51 0.69
CA VAL A 279 -2.64 -17.75 -0.74
C VAL A 279 -4.09 -17.87 -1.17
N THR A 280 -4.43 -17.29 -2.31
CA THR A 280 -5.74 -17.38 -2.95
C THR A 280 -5.59 -17.49 -4.47
N PRO A 281 -6.48 -18.20 -5.18
CA PRO A 281 -6.42 -18.24 -6.64
C PRO A 281 -6.79 -16.90 -7.31
N ASP A 282 -7.45 -15.98 -6.60
CA ASP A 282 -7.81 -14.65 -7.08
C ASP A 282 -7.70 -13.61 -5.95
N MET A 283 -6.79 -12.65 -6.11
CA MET A 283 -6.61 -11.56 -5.15
C MET A 283 -7.47 -10.32 -5.45
N SER A 284 -8.19 -10.30 -6.56
CA SER A 284 -8.97 -9.14 -7.01
C SER A 284 -10.03 -8.68 -6.00
N PRO A 285 -10.75 -9.58 -5.29
CA PRO A 285 -11.72 -9.18 -4.27
C PRO A 285 -11.07 -8.40 -3.12
N TYR A 286 -9.87 -8.77 -2.70
CA TYR A 286 -9.13 -8.11 -1.61
C TYR A 286 -8.62 -6.73 -2.02
N LYS A 287 -8.17 -6.57 -3.28
CA LYS A 287 -7.87 -5.25 -3.87
C LYS A 287 -9.12 -4.37 -3.89
N LYS A 288 -10.24 -4.90 -4.38
CA LYS A 288 -11.53 -4.19 -4.37
C LYS A 288 -11.92 -3.77 -2.96
N ARG A 289 -11.84 -4.68 -1.98
CA ARG A 289 -12.12 -4.40 -0.56
C ARG A 289 -11.33 -3.18 -0.07
N LYS A 290 -10.01 -3.14 -0.28
CA LYS A 290 -9.17 -1.99 0.11
C LYS A 290 -9.59 -0.71 -0.60
N VAL A 291 -9.75 -0.75 -1.92
CA VAL A 291 -10.09 0.43 -2.71
C VAL A 291 -11.43 1.01 -2.28
N ARG A 292 -12.44 0.16 -2.06
CA ARG A 292 -13.79 0.61 -1.70
C ARG A 292 -13.91 1.02 -0.24
N ILE A 293 -13.39 0.23 0.69
CA ILE A 293 -13.56 0.49 2.13
C ILE A 293 -12.54 1.52 2.61
N LEU A 294 -11.23 1.31 2.42
CA LEU A 294 -10.22 2.25 2.93
C LEU A 294 -10.12 3.52 2.08
N ASN A 295 -9.81 3.35 0.79
CA ASN A 295 -9.59 4.50 -0.09
C ASN A 295 -10.91 5.22 -0.39
N GLY A 296 -12.01 4.46 -0.53
CA GLY A 296 -13.35 4.99 -0.73
C GLY A 296 -13.85 5.79 0.46
N ALA A 297 -13.61 5.32 1.70
CA ALA A 297 -13.93 6.09 2.90
C ALA A 297 -13.22 7.43 2.91
N HIS A 298 -11.89 7.46 2.75
CA HIS A 298 -11.14 8.71 2.66
C HIS A 298 -11.75 9.66 1.62
N THR A 299 -11.94 9.18 0.39
CA THR A 299 -12.51 9.99 -0.70
C THR A 299 -13.93 10.45 -0.39
N GLY A 300 -14.70 9.63 0.33
CA GLY A 300 -16.11 9.89 0.63
C GLY A 300 -16.35 10.95 1.70
N PHE A 301 -15.48 11.05 2.71
CA PHE A 301 -15.75 11.96 3.83
C PHE A 301 -14.78 13.14 3.95
N VAL A 302 -13.52 13.04 3.49
CA VAL A 302 -12.48 14.01 3.84
C VAL A 302 -12.73 15.42 3.31
N LEU A 303 -13.35 15.56 2.12
CA LEU A 303 -13.57 16.87 1.50
C LEU A 303 -14.62 17.69 2.27
N GLY A 304 -15.73 17.06 2.63
CA GLY A 304 -16.73 17.70 3.50
C GLY A 304 -16.22 17.91 4.93
N ALA A 305 -15.44 16.99 5.48
CA ALA A 305 -14.81 17.16 6.79
C ALA A 305 -13.86 18.35 6.80
N TYR A 306 -13.10 18.55 5.72
CA TYR A 306 -12.24 19.72 5.58
C TYR A 306 -13.05 21.02 5.57
N LEU A 307 -14.15 21.07 4.81
CA LEU A 307 -15.06 22.22 4.81
C LEU A 307 -15.74 22.43 6.17
N ALA A 308 -15.95 21.36 6.94
CA ALA A 308 -16.50 21.41 8.29
C ALA A 308 -15.52 21.95 9.34
N GLY A 309 -14.23 22.07 9.01
CA GLY A 309 -13.22 22.64 9.90
C GLY A 309 -12.09 21.71 10.32
N GLU A 310 -12.19 20.41 10.02
CA GLU A 310 -11.16 19.43 10.37
C GLU A 310 -9.93 19.54 9.46
N ASN A 311 -8.76 19.12 9.96
CA ASN A 311 -7.51 19.18 9.19
C ASN A 311 -6.82 17.84 9.04
N ILE A 312 -7.00 16.92 9.98
CA ILE A 312 -6.39 15.58 9.94
C ILE A 312 -7.45 14.49 10.14
N VAL A 313 -7.16 13.31 9.59
CA VAL A 313 -8.09 12.15 9.63
C VAL A 313 -8.45 11.77 11.08
N ARG A 314 -7.49 11.77 11.99
CA ARG A 314 -7.73 11.40 13.39
C ARG A 314 -8.75 12.31 14.08
N ASP A 315 -8.74 13.61 13.79
CA ASP A 315 -9.70 14.55 14.37
C ASP A 315 -11.11 14.25 13.85
N CYS A 316 -11.25 13.88 12.57
CA CYS A 316 -12.51 13.38 12.00
C CYS A 316 -13.04 12.13 12.72
N MET A 317 -12.15 11.24 13.17
CA MET A 317 -12.55 10.04 13.92
C MET A 317 -12.97 10.33 15.38
N ASN A 318 -12.60 11.48 15.91
CA ASN A 318 -13.04 11.98 17.21
C ASN A 318 -14.32 12.83 17.12
N ASP A 319 -14.75 13.23 15.93
CA ASP A 319 -16.01 13.93 15.70
C ASP A 319 -17.14 12.94 15.44
N GLU A 320 -18.15 12.93 16.30
CA GLU A 320 -19.26 11.95 16.24
C GLU A 320 -20.06 12.04 14.95
N THR A 321 -20.24 13.23 14.39
CA THR A 321 -20.99 13.44 13.14
C THR A 321 -20.21 12.93 11.94
N ILE A 322 -18.93 13.32 11.81
CA ILE A 322 -18.11 12.92 10.67
C ILE A 322 -17.85 11.42 10.70
N LYS A 323 -17.49 10.87 11.84
CA LYS A 323 -17.32 9.43 12.03
C LYS A 323 -18.62 8.67 11.78
N GLY A 324 -19.76 9.18 12.28
CA GLY A 324 -21.08 8.59 12.05
C GLY A 324 -21.41 8.53 10.56
N PHE A 325 -21.20 9.62 9.82
CA PHE A 325 -21.37 9.69 8.38
C PHE A 325 -20.50 8.67 7.64
N MET A 326 -19.20 8.63 7.94
CA MET A 326 -18.27 7.64 7.36
C MET A 326 -18.74 6.22 7.63
N ASN A 327 -19.12 5.90 8.86
CA ASN A 327 -19.58 4.57 9.23
C ASN A 327 -20.86 4.19 8.48
N LYS A 328 -21.87 5.06 8.45
CA LYS A 328 -23.10 4.79 7.71
C LYS A 328 -22.83 4.56 6.22
N MET A 329 -22.02 5.40 5.59
CA MET A 329 -21.59 5.22 4.21
C MET A 329 -20.91 3.85 4.00
N LEU A 330 -20.00 3.44 4.89
CA LEU A 330 -19.29 2.17 4.74
C LEU A 330 -20.19 0.96 5.00
N TYR A 331 -20.91 0.93 6.13
CA TYR A 331 -21.63 -0.26 6.56
C TYR A 331 -22.95 -0.47 5.82
N ASP A 332 -23.65 0.60 5.46
CA ASP A 332 -24.97 0.53 4.85
C ASP A 332 -24.94 0.64 3.32
N GLU A 333 -23.93 1.31 2.74
CA GLU A 333 -23.93 1.61 1.31
C GLU A 333 -22.77 0.96 0.54
N VAL A 334 -21.55 0.86 1.12
CA VAL A 334 -20.37 0.32 0.42
C VAL A 334 -20.23 -1.19 0.63
N ILE A 335 -20.20 -1.64 1.88
CA ILE A 335 -19.99 -3.07 2.22
C ILE A 335 -20.99 -3.99 1.54
N PRO A 336 -22.30 -3.66 1.49
CA PRO A 336 -23.28 -4.54 0.83
C PRO A 336 -23.01 -4.77 -0.67
N THR A 337 -22.25 -3.88 -1.33
CA THR A 337 -21.93 -3.99 -2.78
C THR A 337 -20.66 -4.80 -3.07
N LEU A 338 -20.03 -5.40 -2.08
CA LEU A 338 -18.75 -6.09 -2.24
C LEU A 338 -18.91 -7.61 -2.24
N PRO A 339 -18.24 -8.33 -3.17
CA PRO A 339 -18.40 -9.78 -3.36
C PRO A 339 -17.49 -10.61 -2.45
N LEU A 340 -17.39 -10.27 -1.16
CA LEU A 340 -16.62 -11.01 -0.16
C LEU A 340 -17.51 -11.41 1.02
N ASP A 341 -17.01 -12.33 1.84
CA ASP A 341 -17.69 -12.70 3.09
C ASP A 341 -17.96 -11.47 3.96
N LYS A 342 -19.16 -11.39 4.48
CA LYS A 342 -19.60 -10.21 5.25
C LYS A 342 -18.74 -9.98 6.50
N ASN A 343 -18.31 -11.04 7.18
CA ASN A 343 -17.48 -10.90 8.39
C ASN A 343 -16.08 -10.40 8.03
N ASP A 344 -15.52 -10.85 6.90
CA ASP A 344 -14.24 -10.34 6.38
C ASP A 344 -14.32 -8.83 6.09
N LEU A 345 -15.40 -8.40 5.45
CA LEU A 345 -15.62 -6.97 5.14
C LEU A 345 -15.80 -6.14 6.41
N LEU A 346 -16.58 -6.62 7.39
CA LEU A 346 -16.80 -5.93 8.65
C LEU A 346 -15.51 -5.83 9.47
N ASN A 347 -14.72 -6.90 9.54
CA ASN A 347 -13.44 -6.91 10.23
C ASN A 347 -12.45 -5.94 9.57
N PHE A 348 -12.44 -5.90 8.24
CA PHE A 348 -11.59 -4.97 7.51
C PHE A 348 -12.02 -3.50 7.74
N ALA A 349 -13.32 -3.20 7.74
CA ALA A 349 -13.84 -1.86 8.03
C ALA A 349 -13.50 -1.39 9.47
N ALA A 350 -13.59 -2.30 10.45
CA ALA A 350 -13.16 -2.03 11.81
C ALA A 350 -11.66 -1.71 11.87
N ALA A 351 -10.83 -2.50 11.21
CA ALA A 351 -9.39 -2.25 11.11
C ALA A 351 -9.09 -0.90 10.41
N VAL A 352 -9.85 -0.52 9.39
CA VAL A 352 -9.72 0.80 8.73
C VAL A 352 -10.04 1.94 9.70
N SER A 353 -11.07 1.80 10.54
CA SER A 353 -11.38 2.80 11.59
C SER A 353 -10.23 2.96 12.57
N ASP A 354 -9.59 1.86 13.00
CA ASP A 354 -8.40 1.90 13.85
C ASP A 354 -7.21 2.56 13.15
N ARG A 355 -6.98 2.27 11.87
CA ARG A 355 -5.93 2.90 11.04
C ARG A 355 -6.13 4.41 10.93
N PHE A 356 -7.37 4.87 10.75
CA PHE A 356 -7.70 6.30 10.68
C PHE A 356 -7.52 7.00 12.03
N ASN A 357 -7.71 6.29 13.13
CA ASN A 357 -7.51 6.79 14.48
C ASN A 357 -6.07 6.60 15.01
N ASN A 358 -5.10 6.38 14.12
CA ASN A 358 -3.69 6.15 14.50
C ASN A 358 -3.09 7.37 15.24
N PRO A 359 -2.71 7.24 16.52
CA PRO A 359 -2.22 8.36 17.33
C PRO A 359 -0.81 8.82 16.94
N PHE A 360 -0.09 8.07 16.11
CA PHE A 360 1.27 8.38 15.67
C PHE A 360 1.33 9.06 14.31
N VAL A 361 0.20 9.20 13.62
CA VAL A 361 0.15 9.78 12.26
C VAL A 361 -0.82 10.95 12.23
N ASN A 362 -0.34 12.11 11.82
CA ASN A 362 -1.16 13.25 11.45
C ASN A 362 -1.40 13.26 9.95
N HIS A 363 -2.38 12.47 9.50
CA HIS A 363 -2.71 12.36 8.08
C HIS A 363 -3.57 13.54 7.66
N GLU A 364 -2.99 14.51 6.97
CA GLU A 364 -3.66 15.74 6.56
C GLU A 364 -4.72 15.48 5.49
N LEU A 365 -5.93 16.04 5.66
CA LEU A 365 -7.02 15.90 4.72
C LEU A 365 -6.66 16.49 3.34
N MET A 366 -5.89 17.57 3.31
CA MET A 366 -5.41 18.18 2.08
C MET A 366 -4.48 17.28 1.28
N SER A 367 -3.65 16.44 1.90
CA SER A 367 -2.83 15.46 1.20
C SER A 367 -3.68 14.35 0.54
N ILE A 368 -4.84 14.07 1.11
CA ILE A 368 -5.81 13.10 0.55
C ILE A 368 -6.62 13.72 -0.57
N SER A 369 -6.90 15.02 -0.52
CA SER A 369 -7.77 15.74 -1.47
C SER A 369 -7.23 15.82 -2.90
N LEU A 370 -5.96 15.54 -3.12
CA LEU A 370 -5.32 15.61 -4.44
C LEU A 370 -6.03 14.71 -5.46
N ASN A 371 -6.35 15.23 -6.66
CA ASN A 371 -6.97 14.50 -7.75
C ASN A 371 -8.28 13.79 -7.36
N SER A 372 -9.14 14.47 -6.59
CA SER A 372 -10.36 13.85 -6.04
C SER A 372 -11.40 13.51 -7.10
N THR A 373 -11.38 14.14 -8.26
CA THR A 373 -12.25 13.80 -9.40
C THR A 373 -12.03 12.35 -9.84
N SER A 374 -10.81 12.02 -10.22
CA SER A 374 -10.44 10.64 -10.63
C SER A 374 -10.56 9.64 -9.50
N LYS A 375 -10.26 10.05 -8.26
CA LYS A 375 -10.41 9.20 -7.07
C LYS A 375 -11.86 8.88 -6.78
N TRP A 376 -12.77 9.85 -6.85
CA TRP A 376 -14.19 9.59 -6.60
C TRP A 376 -14.75 8.63 -7.65
N LYS A 377 -14.43 8.86 -8.94
CA LYS A 377 -14.78 7.96 -10.03
C LYS A 377 -14.26 6.53 -9.80
N ALA A 378 -13.01 6.36 -9.44
CA ALA A 378 -12.40 5.03 -9.32
C ALA A 378 -12.80 4.29 -8.03
N ARG A 379 -13.04 5.02 -6.93
CA ARG A 379 -13.18 4.44 -5.59
C ARG A 379 -14.63 4.33 -5.12
N ASN A 380 -15.44 5.38 -5.35
CA ASN A 380 -16.78 5.50 -4.80
C ASN A 380 -17.87 5.19 -5.83
N MET A 381 -17.73 5.67 -7.08
CA MET A 381 -18.75 5.48 -8.12
C MET A 381 -19.15 4.03 -8.35
N PRO A 382 -18.22 3.05 -8.38
CA PRO A 382 -18.66 1.68 -8.60
C PRO A 382 -19.54 1.11 -7.47
N SER A 383 -19.31 1.51 -6.19
CA SER A 383 -20.21 1.14 -5.08
C SER A 383 -21.53 1.92 -5.18
N PHE A 384 -21.48 3.19 -5.56
CA PHE A 384 -22.64 4.02 -5.80
C PHE A 384 -23.57 3.41 -6.86
N LEU A 385 -23.04 3.03 -8.02
CA LEU A 385 -23.83 2.44 -9.12
C LEU A 385 -24.35 1.02 -8.76
N GLU A 386 -23.56 0.20 -8.10
CA GLU A 386 -24.00 -1.15 -7.68
C GLU A 386 -25.10 -1.06 -6.62
N TYR A 387 -25.00 -0.11 -5.68
CA TYR A 387 -26.06 0.12 -4.69
C TYR A 387 -27.39 0.50 -5.37
N ILE A 388 -27.36 1.41 -6.34
CA ILE A 388 -28.58 1.81 -7.09
C ILE A 388 -29.18 0.61 -7.82
N LYS A 389 -28.35 -0.17 -8.48
CA LYS A 389 -28.76 -1.38 -9.19
C LYS A 389 -29.41 -2.41 -8.26
N GLU A 390 -28.84 -2.63 -7.06
CA GLU A 390 -29.36 -3.62 -6.11
C GLU A 390 -30.57 -3.14 -5.32
N LYS A 391 -30.61 -1.86 -4.95
CA LYS A 391 -31.63 -1.28 -4.06
C LYS A 391 -32.73 -0.52 -4.76
N GLY A 392 -32.52 -0.11 -6.01
CA GLY A 392 -33.44 0.76 -6.74
C GLY A 392 -33.62 2.14 -6.11
N ALA A 393 -32.64 2.62 -5.34
CA ALA A 393 -32.67 3.88 -4.63
C ALA A 393 -31.26 4.50 -4.58
N LEU A 394 -31.19 5.83 -4.45
CA LEU A 394 -29.92 6.52 -4.28
C LEU A 394 -29.31 6.22 -2.89
N PRO A 395 -28.01 5.92 -2.80
CA PRO A 395 -27.31 5.84 -1.51
C PRO A 395 -27.14 7.25 -0.92
N GLU A 396 -27.63 7.46 0.27
CA GLU A 396 -27.73 8.80 0.86
C GLU A 396 -26.37 9.44 1.14
N CYS A 397 -25.48 8.69 1.80
CA CYS A 397 -24.16 9.19 2.16
C CYS A 397 -23.23 9.31 0.94
N LEU A 398 -23.25 8.37 0.00
CA LEU A 398 -22.45 8.48 -1.22
C LEU A 398 -22.92 9.63 -2.10
N THR A 399 -24.25 9.93 -2.15
CA THR A 399 -24.80 11.10 -2.86
C THR A 399 -24.36 12.40 -2.19
N MET A 400 -24.43 12.48 -0.86
CA MET A 400 -23.91 13.61 -0.07
C MET A 400 -22.40 13.78 -0.26
N SER A 401 -21.65 12.69 -0.34
CA SER A 401 -20.21 12.71 -0.65
C SER A 401 -19.90 13.34 -2.01
N LEU A 402 -20.73 13.05 -3.03
CA LEU A 402 -20.60 13.70 -4.34
C LEU A 402 -20.90 15.20 -4.26
N ALA A 403 -21.92 15.60 -3.52
CA ALA A 403 -22.21 17.01 -3.27
C ALA A 403 -21.08 17.72 -2.50
N ALA A 404 -20.47 17.04 -1.52
CA ALA A 404 -19.33 17.55 -0.76
C ALA A 404 -18.07 17.69 -1.62
N TYR A 405 -17.86 16.78 -2.59
CA TYR A 405 -16.81 16.92 -3.60
C TYR A 405 -17.03 18.18 -4.44
N ILE A 406 -18.24 18.40 -4.97
CA ILE A 406 -18.56 19.59 -5.75
C ILE A 406 -18.39 20.87 -4.90
N ALA A 407 -18.85 20.84 -3.64
CA ALA A 407 -18.69 21.95 -2.71
C ALA A 407 -17.22 22.30 -2.49
N PHE A 408 -16.35 21.31 -2.26
CA PHE A 408 -14.92 21.51 -2.01
C PHE A 408 -14.22 22.17 -3.22
N TYR A 409 -14.60 21.81 -4.45
CA TYR A 409 -14.04 22.39 -5.68
C TYR A 409 -14.62 23.76 -6.04
N SER A 410 -15.76 24.14 -5.45
CA SER A 410 -16.48 25.37 -5.81
C SER A 410 -16.70 26.35 -4.65
N ASN A 411 -16.09 26.11 -3.48
CA ASN A 411 -16.35 26.96 -2.30
C ASN A 411 -15.57 28.27 -2.35
N ASP A 412 -16.24 29.37 -2.62
CA ASP A 412 -15.67 30.73 -2.67
C ASP A 412 -14.35 30.79 -3.46
N ILE A 413 -14.43 30.47 -4.76
CA ILE A 413 -13.29 30.48 -5.67
C ILE A 413 -12.72 31.90 -5.81
N GLN A 414 -11.43 32.06 -5.49
CA GLN A 414 -10.70 33.32 -5.54
C GLN A 414 -9.95 33.51 -6.85
N SER A 415 -9.18 32.49 -7.26
CA SER A 415 -8.36 32.55 -8.47
C SER A 415 -7.93 31.17 -8.94
N LEU A 416 -7.63 31.07 -10.23
CA LEU A 416 -6.95 29.92 -10.80
C LEU A 416 -5.49 30.28 -11.04
N THR A 417 -4.56 29.56 -10.42
CA THR A 417 -3.10 29.76 -10.49
C THR A 417 -2.42 28.54 -11.10
N ASP A 418 -1.10 28.60 -11.31
CA ASP A 418 -0.32 27.44 -11.74
C ASP A 418 -0.27 26.35 -10.66
N ALA A 419 -0.38 26.73 -9.38
CA ALA A 419 -0.39 25.81 -8.25
C ALA A 419 -1.75 25.09 -8.06
N GLY A 420 -2.84 25.63 -8.62
CA GLY A 420 -4.17 25.06 -8.48
C GLY A 420 -5.27 26.12 -8.40
N LEU A 421 -6.48 25.69 -8.04
CA LEU A 421 -7.65 26.52 -7.85
C LEU A 421 -7.70 26.99 -6.38
N VAL A 422 -7.53 28.29 -6.16
CA VAL A 422 -7.57 28.89 -4.82
C VAL A 422 -9.01 29.13 -4.41
N CYS A 423 -9.40 28.52 -3.32
CA CYS A 423 -10.73 28.61 -2.71
C CYS A 423 -10.60 29.06 -1.24
N LYS A 424 -11.73 29.44 -0.62
CA LYS A 424 -11.78 29.73 0.82
C LYS A 424 -12.69 28.74 1.54
N ARG A 425 -12.28 28.33 2.74
CA ARG A 425 -13.15 27.59 3.66
C ARG A 425 -14.25 28.52 4.22
N PRO A 426 -15.35 27.97 4.73
CA PRO A 426 -16.36 28.77 5.43
C PRO A 426 -15.77 29.66 6.56
N ALA A 427 -14.70 29.22 7.21
CA ALA A 427 -13.99 29.99 8.24
C ALA A 427 -13.11 31.13 7.67
N GLY A 428 -13.00 31.27 6.35
CA GLY A 428 -12.25 32.33 5.67
C GLY A 428 -10.79 31.99 5.29
N ASN A 429 -10.27 30.86 5.72
CA ASN A 429 -8.91 30.42 5.37
C ASN A 429 -8.87 29.97 3.90
N GLU A 430 -7.83 30.41 3.18
CA GLU A 430 -7.58 29.94 1.81
C GLU A 430 -7.03 28.52 1.80
N TYR A 431 -7.40 27.77 0.75
CA TYR A 431 -6.81 26.48 0.40
C TYR A 431 -6.71 26.33 -1.11
N THR A 432 -5.81 25.49 -1.57
CA THR A 432 -5.57 25.25 -2.97
C THR A 432 -6.03 23.84 -3.35
N VAL A 433 -7.02 23.76 -4.24
CA VAL A 433 -7.44 22.52 -4.86
C VAL A 433 -6.45 22.13 -5.94
N SER A 434 -5.95 20.91 -5.90
CA SER A 434 -5.01 20.36 -6.87
C SER A 434 -5.62 19.14 -7.56
N ASP A 435 -5.79 19.26 -8.88
CA ASP A 435 -6.33 18.23 -9.77
C ASP A 435 -5.80 18.46 -11.19
N ASP A 436 -6.21 17.65 -12.16
CA ASP A 436 -5.94 17.89 -13.57
C ASP A 436 -6.33 19.31 -13.98
N ARG A 437 -5.49 19.99 -14.75
CA ARG A 437 -5.69 21.40 -15.11
C ARG A 437 -7.07 21.68 -15.69
N TRP A 438 -7.57 20.81 -16.57
CA TRP A 438 -8.86 20.97 -17.20
C TRP A 438 -10.04 20.89 -16.21
N VAL A 439 -9.91 20.15 -15.10
CA VAL A 439 -10.91 20.10 -14.02
C VAL A 439 -10.95 21.44 -13.28
N LEU A 440 -9.77 21.97 -12.96
CA LEU A 440 -9.65 23.26 -12.27
C LEU A 440 -10.20 24.41 -13.13
N GLU A 441 -9.92 24.40 -14.42
CA GLU A 441 -10.49 25.34 -15.39
C GLU A 441 -12.01 25.22 -15.45
N PHE A 442 -12.55 23.99 -15.51
CA PHE A 442 -13.99 23.76 -15.50
C PHE A 442 -14.66 24.39 -14.28
N TYR A 443 -14.16 24.19 -13.06
CA TYR A 443 -14.75 24.80 -11.87
C TYR A 443 -14.57 26.32 -11.83
N ASN A 444 -13.45 26.84 -12.29
CA ASN A 444 -13.24 28.28 -12.40
C ASN A 444 -14.22 28.94 -13.37
N ASP A 445 -14.53 28.29 -14.48
CA ASP A 445 -15.48 28.80 -15.48
C ASP A 445 -16.91 28.77 -14.96
N HIS A 446 -17.23 27.90 -14.00
CA HIS A 446 -18.54 27.78 -13.36
C HIS A 446 -18.62 28.43 -11.97
N LYS A 447 -17.66 29.29 -11.60
CA LYS A 447 -17.58 29.88 -10.24
C LYS A 447 -18.81 30.68 -9.82
N ASP A 448 -19.49 31.30 -10.77
CA ASP A 448 -20.65 32.12 -10.53
C ASP A 448 -21.99 31.37 -10.79
N ALA A 449 -21.93 30.07 -11.09
CA ALA A 449 -23.10 29.26 -11.39
C ALA A 449 -23.94 28.98 -10.11
N SER A 450 -25.24 28.89 -10.25
CA SER A 450 -26.13 28.40 -9.20
C SER A 450 -25.79 26.95 -8.84
N ALA A 451 -26.32 26.46 -7.73
CA ALA A 451 -26.09 25.06 -7.33
C ALA A 451 -26.62 24.08 -8.38
N GLU A 452 -27.79 24.37 -8.95
CA GLU A 452 -28.42 23.56 -10.00
C GLU A 452 -27.59 23.53 -11.28
N GLU A 453 -27.19 24.72 -11.77
CA GLU A 453 -26.38 24.84 -12.99
C GLU A 453 -25.04 24.15 -12.87
N LEU A 454 -24.35 24.31 -11.71
CA LEU A 454 -23.07 23.65 -11.46
C LEU A 454 -23.24 22.14 -11.38
N VAL A 455 -24.24 21.64 -10.64
CA VAL A 455 -24.49 20.20 -10.52
C VAL A 455 -24.83 19.60 -11.88
N HIS A 456 -25.67 20.25 -12.67
CA HIS A 456 -25.98 19.81 -14.04
C HIS A 456 -24.73 19.71 -14.89
N ALA A 457 -23.89 20.76 -14.89
CA ALA A 457 -22.63 20.77 -15.64
C ALA A 457 -21.64 19.71 -15.20
N VAL A 458 -21.56 19.43 -13.88
CA VAL A 458 -20.70 18.36 -13.34
C VAL A 458 -21.23 16.99 -13.72
N LEU A 459 -22.53 16.72 -13.53
CA LEU A 459 -23.09 15.38 -13.73
C LEU A 459 -23.19 14.98 -15.22
N THR A 460 -23.35 15.93 -16.15
CA THR A 460 -23.31 15.68 -17.59
C THR A 460 -21.90 15.51 -18.14
N ASN A 461 -20.87 15.79 -17.35
CA ASN A 461 -19.48 15.79 -17.83
C ASN A 461 -18.92 14.36 -17.98
N GLU A 462 -19.09 13.78 -19.16
CA GLU A 462 -18.57 12.45 -19.48
C GLU A 462 -17.04 12.33 -19.37
N LYS A 463 -16.30 13.43 -19.51
CA LYS A 463 -14.84 13.41 -19.31
C LYS A 463 -14.48 13.18 -17.83
N MET A 464 -15.33 13.63 -16.88
CA MET A 464 -15.16 13.33 -15.45
C MET A 464 -15.56 11.89 -15.12
N TRP A 465 -16.70 11.42 -15.66
CA TRP A 465 -17.39 10.24 -15.14
C TRP A 465 -17.47 9.05 -16.11
N ASP A 466 -16.97 9.16 -17.35
CA ASP A 466 -17.13 8.21 -18.46
C ASP A 466 -18.60 7.92 -18.84
N GLN A 467 -19.55 8.72 -18.31
CA GLN A 467 -20.99 8.61 -18.56
C GLN A 467 -21.71 9.87 -18.12
N ASP A 468 -22.93 10.06 -18.62
CA ASP A 468 -23.85 11.12 -18.17
C ASP A 468 -24.63 10.64 -16.94
N LEU A 469 -24.29 11.18 -15.77
CA LEU A 469 -24.91 10.83 -14.49
C LEU A 469 -26.32 11.41 -14.30
N THR A 470 -26.77 12.38 -15.13
CA THR A 470 -28.14 12.91 -15.08
C THR A 470 -29.18 11.87 -15.51
N GLN A 471 -28.74 10.80 -16.18
CA GLN A 471 -29.61 9.68 -16.55
C GLN A 471 -30.04 8.83 -15.33
N ILE A 472 -29.43 9.05 -14.16
CA ILE A 472 -29.83 8.38 -12.91
C ILE A 472 -30.99 9.15 -12.29
N GLU A 473 -32.14 8.50 -12.16
CA GLU A 473 -33.37 9.11 -11.68
C GLU A 473 -33.18 9.76 -10.30
N GLY A 474 -33.56 11.05 -10.21
CA GLY A 474 -33.50 11.82 -8.96
C GLY A 474 -32.12 12.29 -8.51
N LEU A 475 -31.03 11.84 -9.15
CA LEU A 475 -29.68 12.14 -8.71
C LEU A 475 -29.36 13.63 -8.78
N GLU A 476 -29.64 14.27 -9.91
CA GLU A 476 -29.36 15.69 -10.12
C GLU A 476 -30.06 16.57 -9.08
N ALA A 477 -31.33 16.32 -8.84
CA ALA A 477 -32.12 17.07 -7.86
C ALA A 477 -31.60 16.86 -6.43
N LYS A 478 -31.23 15.62 -6.07
CA LYS A 478 -30.68 15.30 -4.74
C LYS A 478 -29.32 15.95 -4.52
N VAL A 479 -28.39 15.84 -5.48
CA VAL A 479 -27.05 16.45 -5.37
C VAL A 479 -27.15 17.98 -5.29
N ALA A 480 -28.06 18.61 -6.06
CA ALA A 480 -28.28 20.05 -5.99
C ALA A 480 -28.82 20.48 -4.62
N ALA A 481 -29.77 19.72 -4.06
CA ALA A 481 -30.33 19.99 -2.73
C ALA A 481 -29.22 19.82 -1.65
N ASP A 482 -28.40 18.79 -1.73
CA ASP A 482 -27.30 18.53 -0.82
C ASP A 482 -26.21 19.62 -0.92
N LEU A 483 -25.85 20.05 -2.12
CA LEU A 483 -24.92 21.15 -2.33
C LEU A 483 -25.43 22.47 -1.71
N LYS A 484 -26.71 22.77 -1.88
CA LYS A 484 -27.35 23.93 -1.21
C LYS A 484 -27.28 23.81 0.32
N LEU A 485 -27.60 22.64 0.85
CA LEU A 485 -27.53 22.38 2.29
C LEU A 485 -26.11 22.61 2.83
N ILE A 486 -25.08 22.14 2.11
CA ILE A 486 -23.68 22.38 2.48
C ILE A 486 -23.36 23.88 2.45
N ARG A 487 -23.77 24.61 1.42
CA ARG A 487 -23.52 26.05 1.27
C ARG A 487 -24.25 26.90 2.32
N GLU A 488 -25.48 26.53 2.69
CA GLU A 488 -26.32 27.30 3.63
C GLU A 488 -26.06 26.98 5.10
N LYS A 489 -25.87 25.68 5.44
CA LYS A 489 -25.77 25.22 6.83
C LYS A 489 -24.40 24.64 7.19
N GLY A 490 -23.50 24.52 6.24
CA GLY A 490 -22.18 23.93 6.41
C GLY A 490 -22.15 22.42 6.25
N ALA A 491 -20.98 21.90 5.89
CA ALA A 491 -20.78 20.48 5.60
C ALA A 491 -21.07 19.55 6.79
N LYS A 492 -20.79 19.98 8.03
CA LYS A 492 -21.09 19.17 9.22
C LYS A 492 -22.59 18.96 9.41
N ALA A 493 -23.39 20.02 9.21
CA ALA A 493 -24.85 19.90 9.29
C ALA A 493 -25.42 19.04 8.16
N ALA A 494 -24.83 19.10 6.98
CA ALA A 494 -25.18 18.25 5.86
C ALA A 494 -24.87 16.78 6.15
N TYR A 495 -23.72 16.47 6.72
CA TYR A 495 -23.38 15.11 7.16
C TYR A 495 -24.32 14.59 8.26
N ALA A 496 -24.70 15.47 9.20
CA ALA A 496 -25.66 15.12 10.25
C ALA A 496 -27.06 14.79 9.70
N SER A 497 -27.47 15.38 8.58
CA SER A 497 -28.78 15.08 7.95
C SER A 497 -28.85 13.69 7.33
N CYS A 498 -27.70 13.05 7.10
CA CYS A 498 -27.65 11.67 6.60
C CYS A 498 -27.75 10.64 7.75
N LEU A 499 -27.61 11.03 9.02
CA LEU A 499 -27.61 10.11 10.16
C LEU A 499 -29.01 9.86 10.68
#